data_b1f5fb81b7e606a9fa08d37e3b826234
#
_entry.id   b1f5fb81b7e606a9fa08d37e3b826234
#
_cell.length_a   1.000
_cell.length_b   1.000
_cell.length_c   1.000
_cell.angle_alpha   90.00
_cell.angle_beta   90.00
_cell.angle_gamma   90.00
#
_symmetry.space_group_name_H-M   'P 1'
#
loop_
_entity.id
_entity.type
_entity.pdbx_description
1 polymer ?
#
loop_
_entity_poly.entity_id
_entity_poly.type
_entity_poly.pdbx_seq_one_letter_code
_entity_poly.pdbx_strand_id
1 'polypeptide(L)' 'MNQVVVAAAQRQMGEIEKLIAQQNALLERLVAAGRDASQASRTIQSLQQTLSLTKEHVRFLLRGESDKPL' A
#
# COMPACT_ATOMS: atom_id res chain seq x y z
N MET A 1 5.70 4.49 -22.75
CA MET A 1 6.75 4.73 -21.86
C MET A 1 6.37 4.70 -20.44
N ASN A 2 5.15 5.06 -20.11
CA ASN A 2 4.73 5.07 -18.74
C ASN A 2 4.42 3.69 -18.19
N GLN A 3 4.42 2.68 -19.05
CA GLN A 3 4.09 1.33 -18.59
C GLN A 3 5.10 0.80 -17.58
N VAL A 4 6.37 1.16 -17.76
CA VAL A 4 7.39 0.73 -16.80
C VAL A 4 7.13 1.37 -15.45
N VAL A 5 6.79 2.66 -15.45
CA VAL A 5 6.50 3.39 -14.21
C VAL A 5 5.23 2.85 -13.56
N VAL A 6 4.19 2.61 -14.35
CA VAL A 6 2.95 2.07 -13.84
C VAL A 6 3.17 0.67 -13.25
N ALA A 7 3.92 -0.17 -13.95
CA ALA A 7 4.20 -1.52 -13.46
C ALA A 7 4.98 -1.48 -12.16
N ALA A 8 5.94 -0.55 -12.05
CA ALA A 8 6.72 -0.42 -10.83
C ALA A 8 5.83 0.03 -9.67
N ALA A 9 4.92 0.98 -9.92
CA ALA A 9 4.01 1.45 -8.90
C ALA A 9 3.04 0.35 -8.47
N GLN A 10 2.55 -0.44 -9.41
CA GLN A 10 1.66 -1.55 -9.10
C GLN A 10 2.37 -2.61 -8.28
N ARG A 11 3.63 -2.88 -8.60
CA ARG A 11 4.43 -3.81 -7.82
C ARG A 11 4.61 -3.30 -6.40
N GLN A 12 4.84 -2.01 -6.26
CA GLN A 12 4.97 -1.39 -4.95
C GLN A 12 3.69 -1.55 -4.14
N MET A 13 2.53 -1.37 -4.79
CA MET A 13 1.25 -1.59 -4.12
C MET A 13 1.14 -3.01 -3.57
N GLY A 14 1.54 -3.99 -4.37
CA GLY A 14 1.51 -5.37 -3.95
C GLY A 14 2.41 -5.62 -2.74
N GLU A 15 3.58 -4.98 -2.72
CA GLU A 15 4.48 -5.10 -1.59
C GLU A 15 3.87 -4.49 -0.33
N ILE A 16 3.24 -3.33 -0.47
CA ILE A 16 2.61 -2.67 0.66
C ILE A 16 1.47 -3.53 1.19
N GLU A 17 0.65 -4.09 0.30
CA GLU A 17 -0.45 -4.95 0.72
C GLU A 17 0.05 -6.18 1.47
N LYS A 18 1.16 -6.73 1.03
CA LYS A 18 1.77 -7.87 1.71
C LYS A 18 2.23 -7.49 3.11
N LEU A 19 2.85 -6.32 3.24
CA LEU A 19 3.28 -5.83 4.54
C LEU A 19 2.10 -5.60 5.47
N ILE A 20 1.00 -5.05 4.94
CA ILE A 20 -0.20 -4.86 5.75
C ILE A 20 -0.72 -6.21 6.25
N ALA A 21 -0.75 -7.21 5.39
CA ALA A 21 -1.21 -8.53 5.79
C ALA A 21 -0.34 -9.11 6.90
N GLN A 22 0.99 -8.92 6.79
CA GLN A 22 1.91 -9.40 7.80
C GLN A 22 1.68 -8.70 9.14
N GLN A 23 1.46 -7.39 9.09
CA GLN A 23 1.22 -6.62 10.31
C GLN A 23 -0.13 -6.96 10.93
N ASN A 24 -1.14 -7.25 10.11
CA ASN A 24 -2.43 -7.68 10.63
C ASN A 24 -2.30 -9.02 11.38
N ALA A 25 -1.53 -9.95 10.83
CA ALA A 25 -1.31 -11.23 11.48
C ALA A 25 -0.59 -11.04 12.82
N LEU A 26 0.39 -10.13 12.85
CA LEU A 26 1.10 -9.82 14.09
C LEU A 26 0.15 -9.20 15.12
N LEU A 27 -0.68 -8.26 14.65
CA LEU A 27 -1.65 -7.61 15.52
C LEU A 27 -2.56 -8.63 16.19
N GLU A 28 -3.08 -9.57 15.41
CA GLU A 28 -3.96 -10.60 15.94
C GLU A 28 -3.26 -11.45 16.98
N ARG A 29 -2.00 -11.79 16.74
CA ARG A 29 -1.26 -12.61 17.70
C ARG A 29 -0.99 -11.85 18.99
N LEU A 30 -0.67 -10.56 18.88
CA LEU A 30 -0.42 -9.73 20.05
C LEU A 30 -1.69 -9.58 20.89
N VAL A 31 -2.80 -9.33 20.23
CA VAL A 31 -4.09 -9.21 20.94
C VAL A 31 -4.45 -10.52 21.62
N ALA A 32 -4.30 -11.64 20.91
CA ALA A 32 -4.62 -12.95 21.48
C ALA A 32 -3.74 -13.28 22.69
N ALA A 33 -2.50 -12.78 22.69
CA ALA A 33 -1.57 -13.00 23.79
C ALA A 33 -1.74 -11.97 24.92
N GLY A 34 -2.68 -11.04 24.79
CA GLY A 34 -2.88 -10.00 25.79
C GLY A 34 -1.75 -9.00 25.83
N ARG A 35 -1.02 -8.82 24.73
CA ARG A 35 0.12 -7.93 24.67
C ARG A 35 -0.25 -6.64 23.97
N ASP A 36 0.58 -5.61 24.18
CA ASP A 36 0.35 -4.30 23.58
C ASP A 36 0.55 -4.36 22.07
N ALA A 37 -0.50 -4.00 21.33
CA ALA A 37 -0.50 -4.03 19.87
C ALA A 37 -0.49 -2.64 19.26
N SER A 38 -0.18 -1.63 20.06
CA SER A 38 -0.27 -0.23 19.61
C SER A 38 0.65 0.05 18.42
N GLN A 39 1.88 -0.46 18.48
CA GLN A 39 2.84 -0.18 17.42
C GLN A 39 2.43 -0.86 16.11
N ALA A 40 1.94 -2.10 16.20
CA ALA A 40 1.47 -2.79 15.00
C ALA A 40 0.30 -2.04 14.38
N SER A 41 -0.60 -1.53 15.21
CA SER A 41 -1.74 -0.76 14.74
C SER A 41 -1.29 0.50 14.02
N ARG A 42 -0.33 1.23 14.59
CA ARG A 42 0.19 2.45 13.97
C ARG A 42 0.89 2.15 12.65
N THR A 43 1.65 1.05 12.61
CA THR A 43 2.32 0.65 11.38
C THR A 43 1.31 0.35 10.28
N ILE A 44 0.21 -0.34 10.63
CA ILE A 44 -0.84 -0.62 9.66
C ILE A 44 -1.45 0.67 9.12
N GLN A 45 -1.70 1.64 9.99
CA GLN A 45 -2.26 2.91 9.56
C GLN A 45 -1.34 3.62 8.58
N SER A 46 -0.04 3.65 8.89
CA SER A 46 0.94 4.27 8.00
C SER A 46 0.98 3.57 6.66
N LEU A 47 0.97 2.24 6.66
CA LEU A 47 1.00 1.47 5.42
C LEU A 47 -0.26 1.70 4.60
N GLN A 48 -1.41 1.81 5.26
CA GLN A 48 -2.67 2.08 4.57
C GLN A 48 -2.67 3.45 3.93
N GLN A 49 -2.10 4.45 4.60
CA GLN A 49 -1.94 5.77 4.01
C GLN A 49 -1.05 5.72 2.79
N THR A 50 0.08 5.05 2.90
CA THR A 50 1.00 4.90 1.79
C THR A 50 0.34 4.19 0.62
N LEU A 51 -0.44 3.15 0.92
CA LEU A 51 -1.15 2.41 -0.11
C LEU A 51 -2.14 3.31 -0.86
N SER A 52 -2.88 4.13 -0.11
CA SER A 52 -3.84 5.06 -0.72
C SER A 52 -3.14 6.05 -1.64
N LEU A 53 -2.01 6.60 -1.19
CA LEU A 53 -1.24 7.54 -2.00
C LEU A 53 -0.70 6.87 -3.25
N THR A 54 -0.22 5.65 -3.11
CA THR A 54 0.31 4.91 -4.25
C THR A 54 -0.79 4.60 -5.26
N LYS A 55 -1.97 4.24 -4.77
CA LYS A 55 -3.12 4.01 -5.65
C LYS A 55 -3.49 5.26 -6.43
N GLU A 56 -3.50 6.41 -5.75
CA GLU A 56 -3.78 7.67 -6.43
C GLU A 56 -2.72 7.99 -7.47
N HIS A 57 -1.47 7.70 -7.14
CA HIS A 57 -0.38 7.93 -8.07
C HIS A 57 -0.54 7.06 -9.33
N VAL A 58 -0.87 5.78 -9.14
CA VAL A 58 -1.11 4.88 -10.27
C VAL A 58 -2.27 5.40 -11.12
N ARG A 59 -3.34 5.82 -10.45
CA ARG A 59 -4.51 6.34 -11.15
C ARG A 59 -4.16 7.58 -11.96
N PHE A 60 -3.33 8.45 -11.38
CA PHE A 60 -2.87 9.65 -12.07
C PHE A 60 -2.04 9.28 -13.30
N LEU A 61 -1.13 8.31 -13.15
CA LEU A 61 -0.30 7.88 -14.26
C LEU A 61 -1.12 7.30 -15.41
N LEU A 62 -2.11 6.48 -15.06
CA LEU A 62 -2.98 5.87 -16.07
C LEU A 62 -3.82 6.92 -16.77
N ARG A 63 -4.33 7.90 -16.02
CA ARG A 63 -5.10 8.98 -16.61
C ARG A 63 -4.25 9.82 -17.54
N GLY A 64 -3.00 10.08 -17.13
CA GLY A 64 -2.08 10.85 -17.95
C GLY A 64 -1.84 10.17 -19.28
N GLU A 65 -1.77 8.84 -19.28
CA GLU A 65 -1.60 8.11 -20.53
C GLU A 65 -2.85 8.19 -21.39
N SER A 66 -4.02 8.05 -20.76
CA SER A 66 -5.28 8.08 -21.48
C SER A 66 -5.57 9.45 -22.06
N ASP A 67 -5.20 10.50 -21.34
CA ASP A 67 -5.55 11.88 -21.71
C ASP A 67 -4.46 12.54 -22.51
N LYS A 68 -3.48 11.81 -22.93
CA LYS A 68 -2.34 12.39 -23.61
C LYS A 68 -2.78 13.02 -24.92
N PRO A 69 -2.50 14.31 -25.11
CA PRO A 69 -2.85 14.98 -26.37
C PRO A 69 -1.94 14.47 -27.48
N LEU A 70 -2.45 14.54 -28.67
CA LEU A 70 -1.73 14.06 -29.85
C LEU A 70 -0.92 15.16 -30.54
#